data_631a28cccc6d0a0a9bc61272c031a353
#
_entry.id   631a28cccc6d0a0a9bc61272c031a353
#
_cell.length_a   1.000
_cell.length_b   1.000
_cell.length_c   1.000
_cell.angle_alpha   90.00
_cell.angle_beta   90.00
_cell.angle_gamma   90.00
#
_symmetry.space_group_name_H-M   'P 1'
#
loop_
_entity.id
_entity.type
_entity.pdbx_description
1 polymer ?
#
loop_
_entity_poly.entity_id
_entity_poly.type
_entity_poly.pdbx_seq_one_letter_code
_entity_poly.pdbx_strand_id
1 'polypeptide(L)' 'MEEHELKSILVRFADSGWELISAPASAYLSGENCREELIAAVRQANEECGGCGCEYDALYERFLVLSRWL' A
#
# COMPACT_ATOMS: atom_id res chain seq x y z
N MET A 1 -11.27 -12.64 -0.31
CA MET A 1 -11.68 -11.82 -1.47
C MET A 1 -10.97 -10.50 -1.46
N GLU A 2 -11.65 -9.39 -1.15
CA GLU A 2 -10.93 -8.11 -1.10
C GLU A 2 -9.80 -8.11 -0.08
N GLU A 3 -10.04 -8.76 1.06
CA GLU A 3 -9.04 -8.85 2.10
C GLU A 3 -7.79 -9.59 1.63
N HIS A 4 -7.98 -10.65 0.87
CA HIS A 4 -6.87 -11.42 0.33
C HIS A 4 -6.08 -10.62 -0.71
N GLU A 5 -6.78 -9.90 -1.56
CA GLU A 5 -6.15 -9.04 -2.55
C GLU A 5 -5.38 -7.92 -1.88
N LEU A 6 -5.98 -7.33 -0.84
CA LEU A 6 -5.32 -6.28 -0.07
C LEU A 6 -4.01 -6.76 0.53
N LYS A 7 -4.01 -7.96 1.12
CA LYS A 7 -2.79 -8.53 1.68
C LYS A 7 -1.72 -8.75 0.61
N SER A 8 -2.12 -9.22 -0.56
CA SER A 8 -1.18 -9.42 -1.66
C SER A 8 -0.51 -8.11 -2.06
N ILE A 9 -1.29 -7.03 -2.14
CA ILE A 9 -0.76 -5.72 -2.46
C ILE A 9 0.21 -5.25 -1.39
N LEU A 10 -0.16 -5.44 -0.12
CA LEU A 10 0.68 -5.03 1.00
C LEU A 10 2.00 -5.79 1.04
N VAL A 11 1.98 -7.07 0.70
CA VAL A 11 3.20 -7.86 0.60
C VAL A 11 4.14 -7.27 -0.45
N ARG A 12 3.59 -6.85 -1.57
CA ARG A 12 4.37 -6.21 -2.62
C ARG A 12 4.96 -4.89 -2.16
N PHE A 13 4.18 -4.09 -1.44
CA PHE A 13 4.66 -2.83 -0.89
C PHE A 13 5.78 -3.08 0.13
N ALA A 14 5.60 -4.07 0.99
CA ALA A 14 6.61 -4.40 1.99
C ALA A 14 7.92 -4.85 1.35
N ASP A 15 7.83 -5.49 0.18
CA ASP A 15 8.99 -6.00 -0.54
C ASP A 15 9.57 -4.98 -1.53
N SER A 16 8.95 -3.80 -1.62
CA SER A 16 9.35 -2.79 -2.61
C SER A 16 10.71 -2.16 -2.37
N GLY A 17 11.17 -2.17 -1.13
CA GLY A 17 12.42 -1.51 -0.75
C GLY A 17 12.28 -0.01 -0.53
N TRP A 18 11.10 0.55 -0.71
CA TRP A 18 10.86 1.97 -0.49
C TRP A 18 10.21 2.15 0.88
N GLU A 19 10.97 2.65 1.84
CA GLU A 19 10.53 2.77 3.23
C GLU A 19 9.21 3.50 3.41
N LEU A 20 8.92 4.46 2.56
CA LEU A 20 7.68 5.22 2.66
C LEU A 20 6.46 4.30 2.73
N ILE A 21 6.45 3.24 1.93
CA ILE A 21 5.34 2.30 1.88
C ILE A 21 5.67 0.96 2.52
N SER A 22 6.95 0.55 2.49
CA SER A 22 7.31 -0.77 3.02
C SER A 22 7.21 -0.83 4.55
N ALA A 23 7.59 0.24 5.25
CA ALA A 23 7.50 0.25 6.70
C ALA A 23 6.06 0.14 7.19
N PRO A 24 5.12 0.99 6.75
CA PRO A 24 3.74 0.86 7.21
C PRO A 24 3.07 -0.42 6.70
N ALA A 25 3.42 -0.90 5.50
CA ALA A 25 2.86 -2.14 4.99
C ALA A 25 3.29 -3.34 5.84
N SER A 26 4.58 -3.40 6.19
CA SER A 26 5.09 -4.46 7.05
C SER A 26 4.44 -4.41 8.43
N ALA A 27 4.30 -3.21 9.00
CA ALA A 27 3.68 -3.04 10.30
C ALA A 27 2.24 -3.53 10.28
N TYR A 28 1.49 -3.16 9.24
CA TYR A 28 0.12 -3.59 9.10
C TYR A 28 0.01 -5.12 8.99
N LEU A 29 0.90 -5.73 8.20
CA LEU A 29 0.93 -7.18 8.02
C LEU A 29 1.28 -7.91 9.32
N SER A 30 2.03 -7.24 10.20
CA SER A 30 2.37 -7.80 11.52
C SER A 30 1.23 -7.69 12.52
N GLY A 31 0.13 -7.05 12.15
CA GLY A 31 -1.03 -6.93 13.02
C GLY A 31 -1.14 -5.59 13.74
N GLU A 32 -0.27 -4.65 13.44
CA GLU A 32 -0.33 -3.33 14.07
C GLU A 32 -1.48 -2.51 13.48
N ASN A 33 -2.09 -1.68 14.32
CA ASN A 33 -3.22 -0.86 13.90
C ASN A 33 -2.71 0.47 13.33
N CYS A 34 -2.18 0.41 12.11
CA CYS A 34 -1.59 1.58 11.45
C CYS A 34 -2.23 1.86 10.09
N ARG A 35 -3.49 1.48 9.92
CA ARG A 35 -4.14 1.65 8.61
C ARG A 35 -4.17 3.09 8.11
N GLU A 36 -4.36 4.06 9.01
CA GLU A 36 -4.39 5.46 8.61
C GLU A 36 -3.03 5.91 8.10
N GLU A 37 -1.98 5.52 8.79
CA GLU A 37 -0.62 5.81 8.37
C GLU A 37 -0.31 5.14 7.03
N LEU A 38 -0.76 3.90 6.88
CA LEU A 38 -0.57 3.15 5.66
C LEU A 38 -1.27 3.83 4.48
N ILE A 39 -2.52 4.24 4.67
CA ILE A 39 -3.29 4.92 3.63
C ILE A 39 -2.61 6.23 3.24
N ALA A 40 -2.19 7.01 4.22
CA ALA A 40 -1.50 8.28 3.98
C ALA A 40 -0.19 8.05 3.22
N ALA A 41 0.56 7.02 3.60
CA ALA A 41 1.82 6.69 2.95
C ALA A 41 1.60 6.30 1.49
N VAL A 42 0.58 5.48 1.22
CA VAL A 42 0.28 5.06 -0.15
C VAL A 42 -0.17 6.24 -1.01
N ARG A 43 -0.97 7.15 -0.43
CA ARG A 43 -1.39 8.35 -1.15
C ARG A 43 -0.18 9.20 -1.53
N GLN A 44 0.74 9.37 -0.60
CA GLN A 44 1.96 10.13 -0.87
C GLN A 44 2.81 9.44 -1.93
N ALA A 45 2.96 8.13 -1.85
CA ALA A 45 3.70 7.36 -2.83
C ALA A 45 3.10 7.52 -4.22
N ASN A 46 1.77 7.49 -4.30
CA ASN A 46 1.06 7.66 -5.56
C ASN A 46 1.31 9.05 -6.16
N GLU A 47 1.40 10.07 -5.31
CA GLU A 47 1.69 11.42 -5.77
C GLU A 47 3.14 11.55 -6.27
N GLU A 48 4.08 10.93 -5.57
CA GLU A 48 5.49 11.04 -5.92
C GLU A 48 5.89 10.16 -7.09
N CYS A 49 5.28 9.00 -7.21
CA CYS A 49 5.61 8.02 -8.24
C CYS A 49 4.47 7.72 -9.20
N GLY A 50 3.28 8.25 -8.92
CA GLY A 50 2.12 8.01 -9.78
C GLY A 50 2.33 8.58 -11.16
N GLY A 51 1.93 7.82 -12.17
CA GLY A 51 2.05 8.26 -13.55
C GLY A 51 3.40 8.00 -14.18
N CYS A 52 4.34 7.42 -13.46
CA CYS A 52 5.64 7.07 -14.03
C CYS A 52 5.58 5.78 -14.85
N GLY A 53 4.44 5.08 -14.82
CA GLY A 53 4.27 3.87 -15.59
C GLY A 53 4.88 2.62 -14.96
N CYS A 54 5.29 2.71 -13.71
CA CYS A 54 5.85 1.54 -13.02
C CYS A 54 4.73 0.58 -12.61
N GLU A 55 5.09 -0.65 -12.31
CA GLU A 55 4.11 -1.68 -11.96
C GLU A 55 3.35 -1.36 -10.67
N TYR A 56 3.92 -0.53 -9.80
CA TYR A 56 3.27 -0.16 -8.55
C TYR A 56 2.17 0.87 -8.72
N ASP A 57 2.14 1.57 -9.85
CA ASP A 57 1.13 2.58 -10.10
C ASP A 57 -0.28 1.99 -10.01
N ALA A 58 -0.50 0.86 -10.66
CA ALA A 58 -1.78 0.16 -10.59
C ALA A 58 -2.07 -0.35 -9.17
N LEU A 59 -1.04 -0.75 -8.45
CA LEU A 59 -1.20 -1.24 -7.08
C LEU A 59 -1.62 -0.12 -6.13
N TYR A 60 -1.09 1.09 -6.30
CA TYR A 60 -1.49 2.23 -5.50
C TYR A 60 -2.98 2.54 -5.68
N GLU A 61 -3.42 2.58 -6.92
CA GLU A 61 -4.83 2.85 -7.22
C GLU A 61 -5.73 1.78 -6.62
N ARG A 62 -5.36 0.52 -6.83
CA ARG A 62 -6.15 -0.60 -6.31
C ARG A 62 -6.20 -0.60 -4.80
N PHE A 63 -5.07 -0.34 -4.16
CA PHE A 63 -5.01 -0.24 -2.70
C PHE A 63 -5.95 0.84 -2.19
N LEU A 64 -5.93 2.02 -2.81
CA LEU A 64 -6.76 3.13 -2.34
C LEU A 64 -8.25 2.82 -2.48
N VAL A 65 -8.63 2.06 -3.51
CA VAL A 65 -10.01 1.59 -3.64
C VAL A 65 -10.36 0.61 -2.52
N LEU A 66 -9.49 -0.36 -2.27
CA LEU A 66 -9.72 -1.38 -1.25
C LEU A 66 -9.64 -0.81 0.16
N SER A 67 -8.92 0.28 0.36
CA SER A 67 -8.78 0.89 1.68
C SER A 67 -10.10 1.34 2.28
N ARG A 68 -11.11 1.50 1.45
CA ARG A 68 -12.46 1.84 1.93
C ARG A 68 -13.04 0.76 2.82
N TRP A 69 -12.52 -0.46 2.70
CA TRP A 69 -13.00 -1.62 3.46
C TRP A 69 -12.19 -1.87 4.72
N LEU A 70 -11.19 -1.07 4.98
CA LEU A 70 -10.39 -1.14 6.22
C LEU A 70 -11.11 -0.41 7.38
#